data_226135c9efdd2c2621dbf51edb9741f5
#
_entry.id   226135c9efdd2c2621dbf51edb9741f5
#
_cell.length_a   1.000
_cell.length_b   1.000
_cell.length_c   1.000
_cell.angle_alpha   90.00
_cell.angle_beta   90.00
_cell.angle_gamma   90.00
#
_symmetry.space_group_name_H-M   'P 1'
#
loop_
_entity.id
_entity.type
_entity.pdbx_description
1 polymer ?
#
loop_
_entity_poly.entity_id
_entity_poly.type
_entity_poly.pdbx_seq_one_letter_code
_entity_poly.pdbx_strand_id
1 'polypeptide(L)'
;HSSNRRQRQMCIRDRIIPSEWLKRVERTGFEKGLFSEWRDDKDFVLNNDVYSGANILLAGPNFGTGSSREHAVWAIQQAEFDAVISPRFGPIFTNNSTKNGLVPVEIDANIAEELMRQVQSDPNLYFVIDIAKRTLEVAQIGLTIDFPLENSIQDRFLKGLDDIGITLEHTNAIETFEKQRNSWLQRK
;
A
#
# COMPACT_ATOMS: atom_id res chain seq x y z
N HIS A 1 14.35 -28.37 -10.60
CA HIS A 1 14.08 -26.90 -10.75
C HIS A 1 12.59 -26.53 -10.85
N SER A 2 11.69 -27.50 -11.12
CA SER A 2 10.23 -27.26 -11.28
C SER A 2 9.50 -27.17 -9.91
N SER A 3 9.99 -27.83 -8.87
CA SER A 3 9.33 -27.83 -7.55
C SER A 3 9.47 -26.52 -6.78
N ASN A 4 10.54 -25.77 -7.03
CA ASN A 4 10.82 -24.50 -6.35
C ASN A 4 9.89 -23.36 -6.83
N ARG A 5 9.35 -23.43 -8.06
CA ARG A 5 8.37 -22.42 -8.55
C ARG A 5 7.00 -22.61 -7.93
N ARG A 6 6.54 -23.84 -7.69
CA ARG A 6 5.25 -24.13 -7.06
C ARG A 6 5.25 -23.80 -5.57
N GLN A 7 6.33 -24.05 -4.88
CA GLN A 7 6.50 -23.67 -3.47
C GLN A 7 6.54 -22.14 -3.30
N ARG A 8 7.19 -21.40 -4.21
CA ARG A 8 7.17 -19.93 -4.20
C ARG A 8 5.76 -19.34 -4.39
N GLN A 9 4.89 -20.02 -5.14
CA GLN A 9 3.52 -19.55 -5.39
C GLN A 9 2.54 -19.84 -4.23
N MET A 10 2.77 -20.90 -3.46
CA MET A 10 1.94 -21.23 -2.28
C MET A 10 2.27 -20.39 -1.03
N CYS A 11 3.49 -19.88 -0.90
CA CYS A 11 3.94 -19.10 0.27
C CYS A 11 3.76 -17.58 0.13
N ILE A 12 3.11 -17.07 -0.93
CA ILE A 12 2.88 -15.62 -1.11
C ILE A 12 2.02 -15.01 0.01
N ARG A 13 1.21 -15.82 0.71
CA ARG A 13 0.26 -15.33 1.72
C ARG A 13 0.92 -14.71 2.96
N ASP A 14 2.09 -15.19 3.35
CA ASP A 14 2.70 -14.81 4.64
C ASP A 14 3.97 -13.95 4.46
N ARG A 15 4.29 -13.53 3.23
CA ARG A 15 5.57 -12.85 2.93
C ARG A 15 5.64 -11.39 3.34
N ILE A 16 4.53 -10.66 3.32
CA ILE A 16 4.52 -9.27 3.81
C ILE A 16 4.58 -9.28 5.33
N ILE A 17 3.74 -10.14 5.95
CA ILE A 17 3.73 -10.31 7.40
C ILE A 17 3.31 -11.75 7.74
N PRO A 18 4.07 -12.49 8.57
CA PRO A 18 3.72 -13.83 9.00
C PRO A 18 2.43 -13.88 9.84
N SER A 19 1.73 -15.01 9.78
CA SER A 19 0.42 -15.20 10.43
C SER A 19 0.46 -15.08 11.97
N GLU A 20 1.58 -15.33 12.59
CA GLU A 20 1.78 -15.18 14.04
C GLU A 20 1.61 -13.74 14.52
N TRP A 21 1.99 -12.75 13.69
CA TRP A 21 1.81 -11.34 13.96
C TRP A 21 0.33 -10.92 13.97
N LEU A 22 -0.54 -11.69 13.34
CA LEU A 22 -1.97 -11.42 13.23
C LEU A 22 -2.74 -11.74 14.51
N LYS A 23 -2.12 -12.41 15.48
CA LYS A 23 -2.72 -12.75 16.77
C LYS A 23 -2.56 -11.64 17.81
N ARG A 24 -1.83 -10.57 17.49
CA ARG A 24 -1.62 -9.44 18.39
C ARG A 24 -2.90 -8.62 18.52
N VAL A 25 -3.19 -8.19 19.74
CA VAL A 25 -4.32 -7.30 20.06
C VAL A 25 -3.91 -5.83 19.87
N GLU A 26 -2.62 -5.55 20.02
CA GLU A 26 -2.06 -4.21 19.87
C GLU A 26 -1.99 -3.80 18.40
N ARG A 27 -2.25 -2.53 18.10
CA ARG A 27 -2.20 -1.96 16.74
C ARG A 27 -0.84 -1.38 16.36
N THR A 28 0.20 -1.59 17.18
CA THR A 28 1.55 -1.04 16.99
C THR A 28 2.59 -2.16 17.05
N GLY A 29 3.77 -1.91 16.46
CA GLY A 29 4.89 -2.85 16.45
C GLY A 29 4.86 -3.85 15.30
N PHE A 30 4.01 -3.62 14.28
CA PHE A 30 3.91 -4.48 13.10
C PHE A 30 5.09 -4.33 12.14
N GLU A 31 5.84 -3.24 12.20
CA GLU A 31 7.06 -3.01 11.41
C GLU A 31 8.09 -4.14 11.57
N LYS A 32 8.16 -4.74 12.78
CA LYS A 32 9.04 -5.88 13.08
C LYS A 32 8.66 -7.16 12.36
N GLY A 33 7.38 -7.28 12.01
CA GLY A 33 6.85 -8.41 11.24
C GLY A 33 6.99 -8.22 9.72
N LEU A 34 7.29 -7.00 9.27
CA LEU A 34 7.40 -6.71 7.85
C LEU A 34 8.55 -7.49 7.23
N PHE A 35 8.18 -8.41 6.32
CA PHE A 35 9.12 -9.31 5.63
C PHE A 35 10.04 -10.09 6.57
N SER A 36 9.61 -10.39 7.81
CA SER A 36 10.46 -11.00 8.84
C SER A 36 11.09 -12.33 8.39
N GLU A 37 10.41 -13.12 7.56
CA GLU A 37 10.99 -14.36 6.98
C GLU A 37 12.18 -14.10 6.03
N TRP A 38 12.32 -12.88 5.52
CA TRP A 38 13.41 -12.50 4.60
C TRP A 38 14.49 -11.66 5.28
N ARG A 39 14.20 -11.13 6.48
CA ARG A 39 15.17 -10.33 7.23
C ARG A 39 16.41 -11.14 7.68
N ASP A 40 16.31 -12.46 7.75
CA ASP A 40 17.45 -13.35 8.03
C ASP A 40 18.40 -13.48 6.83
N ASP A 41 17.95 -13.18 5.62
CA ASP A 41 18.77 -13.15 4.42
C ASP A 41 19.57 -11.83 4.36
N LYS A 42 20.88 -11.92 4.39
CA LYS A 42 21.79 -10.76 4.36
C LYS A 42 21.69 -9.97 3.06
N ASP A 43 21.31 -10.63 1.97
CA ASP A 43 21.16 -10.02 0.64
C ASP A 43 19.75 -9.41 0.44
N PHE A 44 18.90 -9.48 1.45
CA PHE A 44 17.58 -8.88 1.36
C PHE A 44 17.67 -7.35 1.31
N VAL A 45 17.04 -6.76 0.30
CA VAL A 45 17.16 -5.33 -0.04
C VAL A 45 16.92 -4.39 1.16
N LEU A 46 15.95 -4.67 2.02
CA LEU A 46 15.64 -3.84 3.19
C LEU A 46 16.62 -4.02 4.38
N ASN A 47 17.62 -4.89 4.25
CA ASN A 47 18.72 -5.01 5.20
C ASN A 47 19.93 -4.16 4.79
N ASN A 48 19.88 -3.56 3.60
CA ASN A 48 20.96 -2.71 3.09
C ASN A 48 20.76 -1.27 3.56
N ASP A 49 21.71 -0.74 4.32
CA ASP A 49 21.71 0.62 4.86
C ASP A 49 21.59 1.71 3.79
N VAL A 50 21.96 1.41 2.55
CA VAL A 50 21.82 2.33 1.41
C VAL A 50 20.39 2.75 1.16
N TYR A 51 19.41 1.89 1.51
CA TYR A 51 17.98 2.18 1.38
C TYR A 51 17.33 2.63 2.70
N SER A 52 18.15 2.91 3.72
CA SER A 52 17.65 3.43 4.99
C SER A 52 16.98 4.79 4.79
N GLY A 53 15.77 4.93 5.35
CA GLY A 53 14.97 6.16 5.19
C GLY A 53 14.19 6.26 3.88
N ALA A 54 14.20 5.21 3.04
CA ALA A 54 13.32 5.15 1.88
C ALA A 54 11.85 5.02 2.31
N ASN A 55 10.99 5.91 1.82
CA ASN A 55 9.56 5.93 2.13
C ASN A 55 8.68 5.42 0.96
N ILE A 56 9.27 4.96 -0.13
CA ILE A 56 8.59 4.37 -1.28
C ILE A 56 9.11 2.95 -1.49
N LEU A 57 8.22 1.97 -1.49
CA LEU A 57 8.55 0.57 -1.73
C LEU A 57 8.27 0.21 -3.19
N LEU A 58 9.30 -0.18 -3.93
CA LEU A 58 9.17 -0.70 -5.28
C LEU A 58 9.08 -2.23 -5.24
N ALA A 59 7.97 -2.78 -5.71
CA ALA A 59 7.62 -4.18 -5.57
C ALA A 59 7.35 -4.87 -6.92
N GLY A 60 7.56 -6.17 -6.98
CA GLY A 60 7.24 -6.99 -8.13
C GLY A 60 5.73 -7.17 -8.36
N PRO A 61 5.35 -7.82 -9.47
CA PRO A 61 3.95 -8.01 -9.84
C PRO A 61 3.18 -8.85 -8.81
N ASN A 62 1.87 -8.59 -8.71
CA ASN A 62 0.95 -9.26 -7.79
C ASN A 62 1.27 -9.03 -6.30
N PHE A 63 1.75 -7.84 -5.96
CA PHE A 63 1.99 -7.46 -4.58
C PHE A 63 0.69 -7.48 -3.76
N GLY A 64 0.74 -8.04 -2.57
CA GLY A 64 -0.40 -8.11 -1.66
C GLY A 64 -1.52 -9.09 -2.06
N THR A 65 -1.35 -9.93 -3.10
CA THR A 65 -2.39 -10.91 -3.52
C THR A 65 -2.63 -12.01 -2.50
N GLY A 66 -1.67 -12.30 -1.65
CA GLY A 66 -1.80 -13.28 -0.56
C GLY A 66 -2.26 -12.68 0.75
N SER A 67 -2.14 -11.36 0.92
CA SER A 67 -2.45 -10.66 2.16
C SER A 67 -3.83 -10.02 2.08
N SER A 68 -4.84 -10.77 2.51
CA SER A 68 -6.22 -10.29 2.61
C SER A 68 -6.48 -9.49 3.90
N ARG A 69 -5.43 -9.04 4.60
CA ARG A 69 -5.56 -8.42 5.92
C ARG A 69 -4.94 -7.04 5.98
N GLU A 70 -5.59 -6.17 6.70
CA GLU A 70 -5.20 -4.79 6.97
C GLU A 70 -3.82 -4.67 7.66
N HIS A 71 -3.45 -5.69 8.45
CA HIS A 71 -2.17 -5.78 9.15
C HIS A 71 -0.94 -5.67 8.23
N ALA A 72 -1.05 -6.14 6.97
CA ALA A 72 0.04 -5.98 6.00
C ALA A 72 0.27 -4.50 5.64
N VAL A 73 -0.81 -3.73 5.54
CA VAL A 73 -0.74 -2.28 5.30
C VAL A 73 -0.15 -1.58 6.52
N TRP A 74 -0.60 -1.92 7.73
CA TRP A 74 -0.05 -1.35 8.96
C TRP A 74 1.45 -1.64 9.11
N ALA A 75 1.88 -2.87 8.77
CA ALA A 75 3.31 -3.22 8.83
C ALA A 75 4.16 -2.37 7.88
N ILE A 76 3.66 -2.10 6.67
CA ILE A 76 4.33 -1.25 5.68
C ILE A 76 4.39 0.20 6.17
N GLN A 77 3.27 0.76 6.66
CA GLN A 77 3.22 2.13 7.15
C GLN A 77 4.05 2.35 8.42
N GLN A 78 4.02 1.40 9.36
CA GLN A 78 4.83 1.47 10.57
C GLN A 78 6.33 1.30 10.30
N ALA A 79 6.69 0.75 9.15
CA ALA A 79 8.05 0.76 8.63
C ALA A 79 8.37 2.02 7.80
N GLU A 80 7.55 3.09 7.96
CA GLU A 80 7.74 4.42 7.38
C GLU A 80 7.59 4.49 5.85
N PHE A 81 6.89 3.51 5.23
CA PHE A 81 6.55 3.61 3.82
C PHE A 81 5.20 4.31 3.62
N ASP A 82 5.19 5.34 2.77
CA ASP A 82 4.01 6.12 2.40
C ASP A 82 3.34 5.59 1.13
N ALA A 83 4.12 4.94 0.25
CA ALA A 83 3.64 4.42 -1.02
C ALA A 83 4.29 3.08 -1.40
N VAL A 84 3.56 2.31 -2.20
CA VAL A 84 4.06 1.10 -2.85
C VAL A 84 3.83 1.21 -4.34
N ILE A 85 4.88 0.99 -5.13
CA ILE A 85 4.83 0.94 -6.60
C ILE A 85 4.90 -0.51 -7.03
N SER A 86 3.97 -0.97 -7.85
CA SER A 86 3.95 -2.35 -8.37
C SER A 86 3.23 -2.42 -9.71
N PRO A 87 3.57 -3.38 -10.59
CA PRO A 87 2.82 -3.61 -11.82
C PRO A 87 1.37 -4.04 -11.60
N ARG A 88 1.08 -4.67 -10.46
CA ARG A 88 -0.26 -5.13 -10.10
C ARG A 88 -0.37 -5.41 -8.62
N PHE A 89 -1.51 -5.06 -8.05
CA PHE A 89 -1.84 -5.32 -6.66
C PHE A 89 -2.96 -6.36 -6.48
N GLY A 90 -3.01 -6.98 -5.32
CA GLY A 90 -4.19 -7.71 -4.88
C GLY A 90 -5.35 -6.73 -4.57
N PRO A 91 -6.59 -6.98 -5.02
CA PRO A 91 -7.70 -6.03 -4.85
C PRO A 91 -8.03 -5.73 -3.38
N ILE A 92 -7.89 -6.70 -2.50
CA ILE A 92 -8.10 -6.51 -1.06
C ILE A 92 -6.98 -5.65 -0.47
N PHE A 93 -5.73 -5.85 -0.91
CA PHE A 93 -4.60 -5.03 -0.50
C PHE A 93 -4.79 -3.58 -0.92
N THR A 94 -5.16 -3.32 -2.19
CA THR A 94 -5.45 -1.98 -2.71
C THR A 94 -6.51 -1.27 -1.87
N ASN A 95 -7.63 -1.94 -1.60
CA ASN A 95 -8.71 -1.37 -0.80
C ASN A 95 -8.26 -1.03 0.65
N ASN A 96 -7.52 -1.93 1.29
CA ASN A 96 -7.00 -1.69 2.64
C ASN A 96 -5.94 -0.57 2.63
N SER A 97 -5.06 -0.52 1.62
CA SER A 97 -4.04 0.53 1.48
C SER A 97 -4.68 1.91 1.39
N THR A 98 -5.65 2.07 0.49
CA THR A 98 -6.32 3.36 0.27
C THR A 98 -7.14 3.82 1.49
N LYS A 99 -7.69 2.88 2.27
CA LYS A 99 -8.40 3.19 3.52
C LYS A 99 -7.48 3.68 4.63
N ASN A 100 -6.27 3.13 4.68
CA ASN A 100 -5.29 3.45 5.72
C ASN A 100 -4.31 4.57 5.31
N GLY A 101 -4.43 5.13 4.10
CA GLY A 101 -3.58 6.22 3.66
C GLY A 101 -2.24 5.79 3.05
N LEU A 102 -2.04 4.48 2.76
CA LEU A 102 -0.91 3.99 1.99
C LEU A 102 -1.24 4.08 0.49
N VAL A 103 -0.40 4.74 -0.29
CA VAL A 103 -0.64 4.99 -1.71
C VAL A 103 -0.21 3.80 -2.58
N PRO A 104 -1.13 3.06 -3.21
CA PRO A 104 -0.78 2.04 -4.21
C PRO A 104 -0.64 2.71 -5.58
N VAL A 105 0.56 2.64 -6.17
CA VAL A 105 0.86 3.18 -7.50
C VAL A 105 1.04 2.01 -8.47
N GLU A 106 0.07 1.81 -9.36
CA GLU A 106 0.12 0.77 -10.38
C GLU A 106 0.73 1.33 -11.67
N ILE A 107 1.77 0.67 -12.20
CA ILE A 107 2.50 1.07 -13.40
C ILE A 107 2.72 -0.12 -14.33
N ASP A 108 3.10 0.13 -15.58
CA ASP A 108 3.45 -0.94 -16.52
C ASP A 108 4.60 -1.83 -16.00
N ALA A 109 4.52 -3.14 -16.30
CA ALA A 109 5.47 -4.12 -15.80
C ALA A 109 6.91 -3.87 -16.31
N ASN A 110 7.05 -3.45 -17.57
CA ASN A 110 8.38 -3.18 -18.16
C ASN A 110 9.00 -1.93 -17.52
N ILE A 111 8.17 -0.93 -17.21
CA ILE A 111 8.60 0.28 -16.52
C ILE A 111 9.03 -0.05 -15.09
N ALA A 112 8.27 -0.89 -14.38
CA ALA A 112 8.63 -1.32 -13.04
C ALA A 112 9.96 -2.09 -13.01
N GLU A 113 10.20 -2.99 -13.95
CA GLU A 113 11.47 -3.71 -14.08
C GLU A 113 12.63 -2.75 -14.38
N GLU A 114 12.41 -1.77 -15.26
CA GLU A 114 13.43 -0.77 -15.56
C GLU A 114 13.75 0.07 -14.31
N LEU A 115 12.74 0.55 -13.59
CA LEU A 115 12.93 1.30 -12.35
C LEU A 115 13.69 0.48 -11.30
N MET A 116 13.40 -0.82 -11.16
CA MET A 116 14.15 -1.71 -10.25
C MET A 116 15.63 -1.79 -10.62
N ARG A 117 15.95 -1.88 -11.92
CA ARG A 117 17.34 -1.89 -12.39
C ARG A 117 18.04 -0.56 -12.14
N GLN A 118 17.34 0.55 -12.38
CA GLN A 118 17.88 1.89 -12.15
C GLN A 118 18.17 2.14 -10.66
N VAL A 119 17.26 1.76 -9.76
CA VAL A 119 17.47 1.88 -8.30
C VAL A 119 18.63 1.01 -7.82
N GLN A 120 18.81 -0.18 -8.40
CA GLN A 120 19.98 -1.02 -8.08
C GLN A 120 21.30 -0.41 -8.54
N SER A 121 21.29 0.32 -9.66
CA SER A 121 22.47 1.00 -10.20
C SER A 121 22.77 2.33 -9.51
N ASP A 122 21.71 3.07 -9.16
CA ASP A 122 21.79 4.34 -8.43
C ASP A 122 20.71 4.37 -7.32
N PRO A 123 21.09 4.05 -6.09
CA PRO A 123 20.19 4.08 -4.94
C PRO A 123 19.68 5.47 -4.56
N ASN A 124 20.29 6.55 -5.10
CA ASN A 124 19.91 7.93 -4.80
C ASN A 124 18.83 8.47 -5.74
N LEU A 125 18.18 7.62 -6.53
CA LEU A 125 17.05 8.03 -7.35
C LEU A 125 15.90 8.52 -6.45
N TYR A 126 15.41 9.71 -6.78
CA TYR A 126 14.33 10.36 -6.05
C TYR A 126 13.02 10.26 -6.82
N PHE A 127 12.03 9.66 -6.17
CA PHE A 127 10.69 9.45 -6.72
C PHE A 127 9.74 10.49 -6.16
N VAL A 128 8.95 11.13 -7.03
CA VAL A 128 7.90 12.05 -6.66
C VAL A 128 6.56 11.48 -7.10
N ILE A 129 5.64 11.28 -6.15
CA ILE A 129 4.27 10.85 -6.41
C ILE A 129 3.36 12.05 -6.18
N ASP A 130 2.77 12.58 -7.26
CA ASP A 130 1.80 13.68 -7.20
C ASP A 130 0.38 13.09 -7.29
N ILE A 131 -0.32 13.07 -6.16
CA ILE A 131 -1.68 12.55 -6.07
C ILE A 131 -2.66 13.43 -6.84
N ALA A 132 -2.48 14.75 -6.85
CA ALA A 132 -3.39 15.68 -7.53
C ALA A 132 -3.31 15.51 -9.05
N LYS A 133 -2.12 15.32 -9.58
CA LYS A 133 -1.88 15.07 -11.01
C LYS A 133 -1.97 13.60 -11.39
N ARG A 134 -1.87 12.68 -10.40
CA ARG A 134 -1.77 11.23 -10.60
C ARG A 134 -0.53 10.85 -11.40
N THR A 135 0.61 11.49 -11.10
CA THR A 135 1.87 11.26 -11.79
C THR A 135 2.93 10.72 -10.85
N LEU A 136 3.75 9.83 -11.38
CA LEU A 136 5.00 9.38 -10.80
C LEU A 136 6.14 9.98 -11.63
N GLU A 137 7.02 10.72 -10.99
CA GLU A 137 8.16 11.37 -11.64
C GLU A 137 9.48 10.89 -11.04
N VAL A 138 10.46 10.63 -11.88
CA VAL A 138 11.86 10.37 -11.54
C VAL A 138 12.72 11.29 -12.39
N ALA A 139 12.97 12.50 -11.90
CA ALA A 139 13.57 13.58 -12.65
C ALA A 139 15.00 13.25 -13.15
N GLN A 140 15.79 12.49 -12.36
CA GLN A 140 17.15 12.13 -12.71
C GLN A 140 17.27 11.31 -14.00
N ILE A 141 16.21 10.56 -14.36
CA ILE A 141 16.16 9.76 -15.61
C ILE A 141 15.15 10.31 -16.60
N GLY A 142 14.57 11.49 -16.34
CA GLY A 142 13.60 12.15 -17.22
C GLY A 142 12.30 11.37 -17.41
N LEU A 143 11.89 10.57 -16.41
CA LEU A 143 10.69 9.74 -16.47
C LEU A 143 9.51 10.42 -15.77
N THR A 144 8.37 10.51 -16.46
CA THR A 144 7.09 10.91 -15.88
C THR A 144 6.02 9.95 -16.39
N ILE A 145 5.24 9.38 -15.48
CA ILE A 145 4.23 8.35 -15.76
C ILE A 145 2.93 8.72 -15.08
N ASP A 146 1.83 8.61 -15.81
CA ASP A 146 0.49 8.68 -15.23
C ASP A 146 0.13 7.32 -14.62
N PHE A 147 -0.50 7.32 -13.45
CA PHE A 147 -1.02 6.11 -12.84
C PHE A 147 -2.53 6.22 -12.56
N PRO A 148 -3.26 5.10 -12.66
CA PRO A 148 -4.70 5.08 -12.41
C PRO A 148 -4.99 5.29 -10.92
N LEU A 149 -5.89 6.22 -10.61
CA LEU A 149 -6.42 6.43 -9.28
C LEU A 149 -7.87 6.91 -9.39
N GLU A 150 -8.80 6.22 -8.74
CA GLU A 150 -10.20 6.62 -8.72
C GLU A 150 -10.39 8.00 -8.07
N ASN A 151 -11.33 8.80 -8.58
CA ASN A 151 -11.57 10.15 -8.09
C ASN A 151 -11.91 10.16 -6.58
N SER A 152 -12.73 9.22 -6.12
CA SER A 152 -13.09 9.07 -4.71
C SER A 152 -11.89 8.79 -3.80
N ILE A 153 -10.93 7.99 -4.29
CA ILE A 153 -9.69 7.69 -3.58
C ILE A 153 -8.75 8.88 -3.60
N GLN A 154 -8.64 9.56 -4.75
CA GLN A 154 -7.84 10.78 -4.87
C GLN A 154 -8.32 11.86 -3.90
N ASP A 155 -9.64 12.11 -3.84
CA ASP A 155 -10.24 13.09 -2.93
C ASP A 155 -9.95 12.75 -1.47
N ARG A 156 -10.01 11.45 -1.12
CA ARG A 156 -9.68 10.97 0.22
C ARG A 156 -8.23 11.30 0.60
N PHE A 157 -7.27 11.03 -0.28
CA PHE A 157 -5.86 11.35 -0.04
C PHE A 157 -5.62 12.85 0.06
N LEU A 158 -6.20 13.65 -0.84
CA LEU A 158 -6.02 15.10 -0.86
C LEU A 158 -6.64 15.80 0.35
N LYS A 159 -7.76 15.29 0.86
CA LYS A 159 -8.45 15.84 2.03
C LYS A 159 -7.96 15.26 3.36
N GLY A 160 -7.20 14.17 3.33
CA GLY A 160 -6.78 13.45 4.53
C GLY A 160 -7.95 12.85 5.33
N LEU A 161 -9.05 12.51 4.64
CA LEU A 161 -10.27 12.02 5.28
C LEU A 161 -10.24 10.49 5.44
N ASP A 162 -10.61 10.03 6.62
CA ASP A 162 -11.00 8.64 6.86
C ASP A 162 -12.48 8.40 6.47
N ASP A 163 -12.95 7.15 6.60
CA ASP A 163 -14.34 6.79 6.28
C ASP A 163 -15.36 7.56 7.14
N ILE A 164 -14.99 7.97 8.34
CA ILE A 164 -15.82 8.76 9.25
C ILE A 164 -15.87 10.22 8.75
N GLY A 165 -14.73 10.80 8.40
CA GLY A 165 -14.64 12.15 7.87
C GLY A 165 -15.47 12.33 6.59
N ILE A 166 -15.43 11.35 5.68
CA ILE A 166 -16.26 11.34 4.47
C ILE A 166 -17.76 11.29 4.82
N THR A 167 -18.13 10.47 5.80
CA THR A 167 -19.54 10.37 6.24
C THR A 167 -20.01 11.69 6.86
N LEU A 168 -19.16 12.36 7.62
CA LEU A 168 -19.47 13.64 8.25
C LEU A 168 -19.66 14.80 7.23
N GLU A 169 -19.04 14.74 6.05
CA GLU A 169 -19.32 15.70 4.96
C GLU A 169 -20.79 15.65 4.51
N HIS A 170 -21.50 14.52 4.73
CA HIS A 170 -22.89 14.31 4.37
C HIS A 170 -23.88 14.44 5.53
N THR A 171 -23.47 15.01 6.67
CA THR A 171 -24.28 15.12 7.90
C THR A 171 -25.68 15.66 7.64
N ASN A 172 -25.82 16.73 6.85
CA ASN A 172 -27.11 17.32 6.52
C ASN A 172 -28.05 16.37 5.75
N ALA A 173 -27.49 15.56 4.85
CA ALA A 173 -28.25 14.56 4.11
C ALA A 173 -28.70 13.42 5.03
N ILE A 174 -27.83 12.99 5.93
CA ILE A 174 -28.10 11.96 6.95
C ILE A 174 -29.21 12.44 7.89
N GLU A 175 -29.12 13.65 8.43
CA GLU A 175 -30.14 14.25 9.29
C GLU A 175 -31.51 14.34 8.60
N THR A 176 -31.50 14.74 7.31
CA THR A 176 -32.73 14.82 6.51
C THR A 176 -33.37 13.44 6.35
N PHE A 177 -32.56 12.44 6.04
CA PHE A 177 -33.03 11.05 5.93
C PHE A 177 -33.57 10.53 7.25
N GLU A 178 -32.88 10.78 8.36
CA GLU A 178 -33.30 10.35 9.70
C GLU A 178 -34.64 10.99 10.13
N LYS A 179 -34.86 12.26 9.81
CA LYS A 179 -36.13 12.96 10.07
C LYS A 179 -37.31 12.40 9.27
N GLN A 180 -37.04 11.83 8.09
CA GLN A 180 -38.06 11.22 7.23
C GLN A 180 -38.33 9.73 7.57
N ARG A 181 -37.52 9.15 8.46
CA ARG A 181 -37.60 7.75 8.83
C ARG A 181 -38.83 7.47 9.68
N ASN A 182 -39.49 6.36 9.43
CA ASN A 182 -40.67 5.95 10.20
C ASN A 182 -40.35 5.87 11.70
N SER A 183 -41.28 6.35 12.54
CA SER A 183 -41.11 6.49 14.00
C SER A 183 -40.68 5.19 14.70
N TRP A 184 -41.14 4.01 14.21
CA TRP A 184 -40.78 2.70 14.75
C TRP A 184 -39.36 2.25 14.44
N LEU A 185 -38.68 2.90 13.48
CA LEU A 185 -37.25 2.69 13.16
C LEU A 185 -36.32 3.70 13.87
N GLN A 186 -36.91 4.72 14.50
CA GLN A 186 -36.14 5.66 15.29
C GLN A 186 -35.77 5.03 16.62
N ARG A 187 -34.49 4.72 16.81
CA ARG A 187 -34.00 4.30 18.14
C ARG A 187 -34.15 5.48 19.12
N LYS A 188 -34.79 5.18 20.27
CA LYS A 188 -34.79 6.09 21.42
C LYS A 188 -33.38 6.21 21.99
#